data_abaab5b7d2196c204a34f7b85678af14
#
_entry.id   abaab5b7d2196c204a34f7b85678af14
#
_cell.length_a   1.000
_cell.length_b   1.000
_cell.length_c   1.000
_cell.angle_alpha   90.00
_cell.angle_beta   90.00
_cell.angle_gamma   90.00
#
_symmetry.space_group_name_H-M   'P 1'
#
loop_
_entity.id
_entity.type
_entity.pdbx_description
1 polymer ?
#
loop_
_entity_poly.entity_id
_entity_poly.type
_entity_poly.pdbx_seq_one_letter_code
_entity_poly.pdbx_strand_id
1 'polypeptide(L)'
;MSEESTEQVVEEVVEPGQEADPVATLTSDLQRLQAEYANYRKRVERDRAVAHESAVGAVLTELLALLDDVDRAEQHGELSGGFKALADQLNSITSRIGLEKYGTEGEAFDPQIHEALMHEESAEVLVPTASKILKLTVNSRSLMKIWSSFKRN
;
A
#
# COMPACT_ATOMS: atom_id res chain seq x y z
N MET A 1 41.58 -80.90 -1.81
CA MET A 1 41.33 -80.05 -0.66
C MET A 1 40.48 -78.93 -1.22
N SER A 2 39.21 -79.13 -1.06
CA SER A 2 38.14 -78.26 -1.62
C SER A 2 37.58 -77.43 -0.49
N GLU A 3 37.60 -76.14 -0.61
CA GLU A 3 36.92 -75.27 0.31
C GLU A 3 35.67 -74.78 -0.40
N GLU A 4 34.53 -75.17 0.16
CA GLU A 4 33.18 -74.91 -0.24
C GLU A 4 32.78 -73.59 0.38
N SER A 5 32.67 -72.54 -0.45
CA SER A 5 32.15 -71.24 -0.04
C SER A 5 30.60 -71.27 -0.06
N THR A 6 30.05 -71.32 1.14
CA THR A 6 28.59 -71.19 1.35
C THR A 6 28.19 -69.75 1.19
N GLU A 7 27.55 -69.46 0.11
CA GLU A 7 26.91 -68.15 -0.19
C GLU A 7 25.59 -68.03 0.60
N GLN A 8 25.60 -67.23 1.67
CA GLN A 8 24.37 -66.88 2.41
C GLN A 8 23.57 -65.88 1.61
N VAL A 9 22.50 -66.37 1.05
CA VAL A 9 21.44 -65.50 0.50
C VAL A 9 20.71 -64.84 1.67
N VAL A 10 20.98 -63.57 1.90
CA VAL A 10 20.22 -62.76 2.83
C VAL A 10 18.90 -62.41 2.14
N GLU A 11 17.84 -63.07 2.54
CA GLU A 11 16.46 -62.79 2.15
C GLU A 11 16.05 -61.48 2.81
N GLU A 12 16.07 -60.40 2.04
CA GLU A 12 15.62 -59.08 2.46
C GLU A 12 14.09 -59.13 2.66
N VAL A 13 13.68 -59.21 3.92
CA VAL A 13 12.27 -59.15 4.32
C VAL A 13 11.80 -57.74 4.04
N VAL A 14 11.19 -57.55 2.88
CA VAL A 14 10.42 -56.30 2.57
C VAL A 14 9.20 -56.29 3.49
N GLU A 15 9.26 -55.49 4.54
CA GLU A 15 8.08 -55.21 5.35
C GLU A 15 6.97 -54.68 4.43
N PRO A 16 5.73 -55.21 4.52
CA PRO A 16 4.61 -54.69 3.77
C PRO A 16 4.36 -53.25 4.26
N GLY A 17 4.66 -52.26 3.38
CA GLY A 17 4.38 -50.87 3.66
C GLY A 17 2.96 -50.73 4.16
N GLN A 18 2.76 -50.06 5.27
CA GLN A 18 1.46 -49.71 5.80
C GLN A 18 0.68 -49.04 4.68
N GLU A 19 -0.28 -49.75 4.10
CA GLU A 19 -1.26 -49.16 3.17
C GLU A 19 -1.95 -48.06 3.95
N ALA A 20 -1.59 -46.79 3.67
CA ALA A 20 -2.22 -45.65 4.30
C ALA A 20 -3.74 -45.75 4.07
N ASP A 21 -4.52 -45.73 5.14
CA ASP A 21 -5.97 -45.79 5.07
C ASP A 21 -6.48 -44.72 4.08
N PRO A 22 -7.12 -45.12 2.97
CA PRO A 22 -7.57 -44.16 1.95
C PRO A 22 -8.50 -43.09 2.52
N VAL A 23 -9.28 -43.41 3.55
CA VAL A 23 -10.18 -42.47 4.23
C VAL A 23 -9.39 -41.44 5.03
N ALA A 24 -8.35 -41.85 5.74
CA ALA A 24 -7.49 -40.94 6.46
C ALA A 24 -6.74 -39.98 5.51
N THR A 25 -6.24 -40.49 4.38
CA THR A 25 -5.58 -39.69 3.35
C THR A 25 -6.54 -38.64 2.76
N LEU A 26 -7.73 -39.06 2.32
CA LEU A 26 -8.76 -38.16 1.80
C LEU A 26 -9.22 -37.11 2.83
N THR A 27 -9.34 -37.51 4.09
CA THR A 27 -9.69 -36.58 5.18
C THR A 27 -8.62 -35.51 5.35
N SER A 28 -7.35 -35.91 5.36
CA SER A 28 -6.22 -34.98 5.44
C SER A 28 -6.18 -34.03 4.22
N ASP A 29 -6.41 -34.53 3.03
CA ASP A 29 -6.48 -33.72 1.81
C ASP A 29 -7.62 -32.70 1.83
N LEU A 30 -8.80 -33.12 2.33
CA LEU A 30 -9.93 -32.21 2.50
C LEU A 30 -9.64 -31.11 3.51
N GLN A 31 -9.02 -31.43 4.64
CA GLN A 31 -8.63 -30.46 5.66
C GLN A 31 -7.61 -29.46 5.11
N ARG A 32 -6.62 -29.95 4.36
CA ARG A 32 -5.64 -29.09 3.67
C ARG A 32 -6.31 -28.17 2.66
N LEU A 33 -7.18 -28.70 1.81
CA LEU A 33 -7.91 -27.92 0.81
C LEU A 33 -8.80 -26.85 1.46
N GLN A 34 -9.47 -27.18 2.57
CA GLN A 34 -10.27 -26.21 3.32
C GLN A 34 -9.40 -25.07 3.86
N ALA A 35 -8.22 -25.39 4.40
CA ALA A 35 -7.29 -24.38 4.92
C ALA A 35 -6.75 -23.48 3.77
N GLU A 36 -6.38 -24.08 2.65
CA GLU A 36 -5.94 -23.35 1.44
C GLU A 36 -7.04 -22.43 0.90
N TYR A 37 -8.27 -22.91 0.85
CA TYR A 37 -9.43 -22.13 0.39
C TYR A 37 -9.74 -20.97 1.36
N ALA A 38 -9.66 -21.19 2.67
CA ALA A 38 -9.83 -20.13 3.66
C ALA A 38 -8.75 -19.04 3.51
N ASN A 39 -7.51 -19.42 3.28
CA ASN A 39 -6.41 -18.49 3.03
C ASN A 39 -6.58 -17.75 1.68
N TYR A 40 -7.02 -18.44 0.64
CA TYR A 40 -7.34 -17.85 -0.65
C TYR A 40 -8.45 -16.78 -0.51
N ARG A 41 -9.55 -17.09 0.19
CA ARG A 41 -10.62 -16.11 0.43
C ARG A 41 -10.11 -14.86 1.13
N LYS A 42 -9.32 -15.01 2.21
CA LYS A 42 -8.72 -13.86 2.92
C LYS A 42 -7.83 -13.02 2.00
N ARG A 43 -7.05 -13.66 1.14
CA ARG A 43 -6.21 -12.95 0.17
C ARG A 43 -7.03 -12.18 -0.84
N VAL A 44 -8.03 -12.83 -1.46
CA VAL A 44 -8.91 -12.18 -2.45
C VAL A 44 -9.64 -10.98 -1.85
N GLU A 45 -10.13 -11.07 -0.62
CA GLU A 45 -10.81 -9.97 0.05
C GLU A 45 -9.88 -8.77 0.25
N ARG A 46 -8.64 -9.04 0.71
CA ARG A 46 -7.62 -7.99 0.83
C ARG A 46 -7.24 -7.38 -0.52
N ASP A 47 -7.03 -8.22 -1.53
CA ASP A 47 -6.64 -7.75 -2.86
C ASP A 47 -7.75 -6.90 -3.50
N ARG A 48 -9.03 -7.22 -3.25
CA ARG A 48 -10.19 -6.40 -3.67
C ARG A 48 -10.19 -5.04 -2.98
N ALA A 49 -9.93 -4.99 -1.68
CA ALA A 49 -9.85 -3.73 -0.95
C ALA A 49 -8.72 -2.86 -1.48
N VAL A 50 -7.52 -3.42 -1.68
CA VAL A 50 -6.37 -2.71 -2.25
C VAL A 50 -6.66 -2.21 -3.67
N ALA A 51 -7.28 -3.05 -4.52
CA ALA A 51 -7.65 -2.65 -5.88
C ALA A 51 -8.66 -1.49 -5.89
N HIS A 52 -9.65 -1.51 -4.98
CA HIS A 52 -10.60 -0.41 -4.83
C HIS A 52 -9.92 0.89 -4.40
N GLU A 53 -9.08 0.85 -3.36
CA GLU A 53 -8.31 2.00 -2.88
C GLU A 53 -7.40 2.56 -3.98
N SER A 54 -6.71 1.70 -4.72
CA SER A 54 -5.86 2.10 -5.84
C SER A 54 -6.65 2.78 -6.97
N ALA A 55 -7.82 2.27 -7.30
CA ALA A 55 -8.68 2.86 -8.33
C ALA A 55 -9.17 4.25 -7.91
N VAL A 56 -9.61 4.41 -6.66
CA VAL A 56 -10.00 5.71 -6.10
C VAL A 56 -8.82 6.68 -6.10
N GLY A 57 -7.64 6.21 -5.66
CA GLY A 57 -6.41 6.99 -5.66
C GLY A 57 -6.03 7.48 -7.06
N ALA A 58 -6.17 6.65 -8.08
CA ALA A 58 -5.89 7.04 -9.48
C ALA A 58 -6.81 8.18 -9.93
N VAL A 59 -8.13 8.08 -9.67
CA VAL A 59 -9.09 9.14 -10.02
C VAL A 59 -8.78 10.45 -9.29
N LEU A 60 -8.48 10.37 -7.98
CA LEU A 60 -8.13 11.55 -7.21
C LEU A 60 -6.83 12.20 -7.69
N THR A 61 -5.86 11.41 -8.14
CA THR A 61 -4.59 11.92 -8.70
C THR A 61 -4.83 12.74 -9.97
N GLU A 62 -5.74 12.31 -10.83
CA GLU A 62 -6.12 13.10 -12.02
C GLU A 62 -6.83 14.41 -11.66
N LEU A 63 -7.57 14.43 -10.55
CA LEU A 63 -8.28 15.63 -10.07
C LEU A 63 -7.35 16.63 -9.36
N LEU A 64 -6.13 16.24 -8.96
CA LEU A 64 -5.23 17.14 -8.22
C LEU A 64 -4.91 18.42 -8.99
N ALA A 65 -4.69 18.33 -10.29
CA ALA A 65 -4.39 19.51 -11.11
C ALA A 65 -5.55 20.53 -11.08
N LEU A 66 -6.78 20.03 -11.12
CA LEU A 66 -7.98 20.88 -11.02
C LEU A 66 -8.11 21.50 -9.63
N LEU A 67 -7.82 20.75 -8.58
CA LEU A 67 -7.85 21.25 -7.20
C LEU A 67 -6.77 22.32 -6.97
N ASP A 68 -5.56 22.12 -7.52
CA ASP A 68 -4.49 23.11 -7.46
C ASP A 68 -4.88 24.43 -8.18
N ASP A 69 -5.58 24.34 -9.31
CA ASP A 69 -6.08 25.52 -10.03
C ASP A 69 -7.17 26.24 -9.24
N VAL A 70 -8.06 25.50 -8.59
CA VAL A 70 -9.10 26.07 -7.70
C VAL A 70 -8.45 26.78 -6.50
N ASP A 71 -7.47 26.14 -5.84
CA ASP A 71 -6.74 26.73 -4.72
C ASP A 71 -5.98 28.01 -5.16
N ARG A 72 -5.41 28.00 -6.35
CA ARG A 72 -4.75 29.19 -6.93
C ARG A 72 -5.73 30.32 -7.19
N ALA A 73 -6.90 30.02 -7.77
CA ALA A 73 -7.96 31.01 -8.00
C ALA A 73 -8.48 31.60 -6.67
N GLU A 74 -8.56 30.80 -5.60
CA GLU A 74 -8.91 31.27 -4.26
C GLU A 74 -7.87 32.25 -3.71
N GLN A 75 -6.58 31.92 -3.83
CA GLN A 75 -5.47 32.79 -3.36
C GLN A 75 -5.46 34.15 -4.10
N HIS A 76 -5.88 34.20 -5.37
CA HIS A 76 -5.99 35.41 -6.15
C HIS A 76 -7.34 36.16 -5.95
N GLY A 77 -8.24 35.61 -5.14
CA GLY A 77 -9.54 36.23 -4.88
C GLY A 77 -10.53 36.16 -6.06
N GLU A 78 -10.27 35.27 -7.01
CA GLU A 78 -11.08 35.07 -8.22
C GLU A 78 -12.34 34.25 -7.97
N LEU A 79 -12.39 33.51 -6.84
CA LEU A 79 -13.55 32.70 -6.45
C LEU A 79 -14.67 33.60 -5.93
N SER A 80 -15.68 33.86 -6.76
CA SER A 80 -16.86 34.63 -6.38
C SER A 80 -18.16 33.96 -6.80
N GLY A 81 -19.25 34.27 -6.08
CA GLY A 81 -20.59 33.82 -6.43
C GLY A 81 -20.72 32.29 -6.61
N GLY A 82 -21.29 31.89 -7.73
CA GLY A 82 -21.54 30.48 -8.04
C GLY A 82 -20.26 29.64 -8.22
N PHE A 83 -19.15 30.25 -8.63
CA PHE A 83 -17.89 29.57 -8.79
C PHE A 83 -17.28 29.14 -7.44
N LYS A 84 -17.43 30.01 -6.40
CA LYS A 84 -17.05 29.63 -5.04
C LYS A 84 -17.86 28.44 -4.52
N ALA A 85 -19.17 28.46 -4.72
CA ALA A 85 -20.04 27.36 -4.31
C ALA A 85 -19.65 26.02 -5.00
N LEU A 86 -19.26 26.08 -6.27
CA LEU A 86 -18.76 24.91 -7.00
C LEU A 86 -17.44 24.39 -6.43
N ALA A 87 -16.49 25.28 -6.12
CA ALA A 87 -15.21 24.94 -5.51
C ALA A 87 -15.40 24.30 -4.13
N ASP A 88 -16.26 24.85 -3.28
CA ASP A 88 -16.61 24.30 -1.97
C ASP A 88 -17.24 22.91 -2.09
N GLN A 89 -18.12 22.72 -3.09
CA GLN A 89 -18.74 21.43 -3.36
C GLN A 89 -17.70 20.38 -3.84
N LEU A 90 -16.77 20.77 -4.71
CA LEU A 90 -15.69 19.90 -5.19
C LEU A 90 -14.81 19.45 -4.02
N ASN A 91 -14.36 20.38 -3.17
CA ASN A 91 -13.60 20.10 -1.98
C ASN A 91 -14.36 19.15 -1.01
N SER A 92 -15.66 19.35 -0.84
CA SER A 92 -16.51 18.47 -0.01
C SER A 92 -16.61 17.05 -0.58
N ILE A 93 -16.75 16.91 -1.90
CA ILE A 93 -16.86 15.61 -2.56
C ILE A 93 -15.52 14.85 -2.45
N THR A 94 -14.42 15.51 -2.75
CA THR A 94 -13.08 14.88 -2.70
C THR A 94 -12.71 14.45 -1.29
N SER A 95 -13.04 15.25 -0.26
CA SER A 95 -12.87 14.86 1.14
C SER A 95 -13.70 13.63 1.53
N ARG A 96 -14.94 13.51 1.07
CA ARG A 96 -15.77 12.30 1.32
C ARG A 96 -15.23 11.05 0.65
N ILE A 97 -14.53 11.20 -0.46
CA ILE A 97 -13.88 10.08 -1.17
C ILE A 97 -12.58 9.66 -0.48
N GLY A 98 -12.05 10.50 0.42
CA GLY A 98 -10.85 10.19 1.21
C GLY A 98 -9.63 11.04 0.87
N LEU A 99 -9.81 12.16 0.15
CA LEU A 99 -8.75 13.14 -0.03
C LEU A 99 -8.60 13.98 1.25
N GLU A 100 -7.43 13.91 1.84
CA GLU A 100 -7.06 14.77 2.96
C GLU A 100 -5.95 15.73 2.50
N LYS A 101 -6.18 17.02 2.69
CA LYS A 101 -5.14 18.05 2.50
C LYS A 101 -4.39 18.18 3.82
N TYR A 102 -3.08 18.00 3.80
CA TYR A 102 -2.22 18.19 4.95
C TYR A 102 -0.92 18.85 4.53
N GLY A 103 -0.15 19.33 5.51
CA GLY A 103 1.08 20.07 5.31
C GLY A 103 0.81 21.57 5.18
N THR A 104 1.50 22.33 5.98
CA THR A 104 1.52 23.80 5.98
C THR A 104 2.95 24.29 5.78
N GLU A 105 3.10 25.43 5.11
CA GLU A 105 4.41 26.08 5.02
C GLU A 105 4.93 26.40 6.43
N GLY A 106 6.18 26.06 6.71
CA GLY A 106 6.79 26.21 8.03
C GLY A 106 6.60 25.02 8.98
N GLU A 107 5.86 23.99 8.56
CA GLU A 107 5.73 22.75 9.32
C GLU A 107 7.03 21.96 9.35
N ALA A 108 7.29 21.23 10.45
CA ALA A 108 8.45 20.34 10.53
C ALA A 108 8.40 19.26 9.45
N PHE A 109 9.52 19.06 8.76
CA PHE A 109 9.60 18.05 7.72
C PHE A 109 9.56 16.65 8.32
N ASP A 110 8.59 15.84 7.92
CA ASP A 110 8.45 14.42 8.27
C ASP A 110 8.65 13.55 7.02
N PRO A 111 9.72 12.73 6.96
CA PRO A 111 9.98 11.85 5.82
C PRO A 111 8.90 10.79 5.58
N GLN A 112 8.01 10.52 6.55
CA GLN A 112 6.93 9.53 6.39
C GLN A 112 5.78 10.07 5.56
N ILE A 113 5.54 11.38 5.61
CA ILE A 113 4.43 12.05 4.95
C ILE A 113 4.86 13.07 3.90
N HIS A 114 6.11 13.58 4.00
CA HIS A 114 6.64 14.57 3.08
C HIS A 114 7.70 13.97 2.16
N GLU A 115 7.73 14.40 0.92
CA GLU A 115 8.80 14.13 -0.03
C GLU A 115 9.54 15.43 -0.34
N ALA A 116 10.87 15.45 -0.07
CA ALA A 116 11.70 16.61 -0.36
C ALA A 116 12.11 16.62 -1.83
N LEU A 117 11.71 17.65 -2.57
CA LEU A 117 12.13 17.89 -3.95
C LEU A 117 13.40 18.70 -4.04
N MET A 118 13.49 19.71 -3.19
CA MET A 118 14.63 20.61 -3.12
C MET A 118 15.03 20.81 -1.68
N HIS A 119 16.31 21.05 -1.50
CA HIS A 119 16.92 21.35 -0.22
C HIS A 119 17.57 22.73 -0.33
N GLU A 120 17.26 23.58 0.63
CA GLU A 120 17.81 24.92 0.75
C GLU A 120 18.31 25.12 2.18
N GLU A 121 19.49 25.69 2.35
CA GLU A 121 20.06 26.02 3.65
C GLU A 121 19.60 27.40 4.11
N SER A 122 19.15 27.52 5.34
CA SER A 122 18.75 28.77 5.95
C SER A 122 19.18 28.83 7.41
N ALA A 123 19.77 29.94 7.80
CA ALA A 123 20.14 30.18 9.19
C ALA A 123 18.95 30.52 10.10
N GLU A 124 17.77 30.71 9.54
CA GLU A 124 16.55 31.11 10.28
C GLU A 124 15.81 29.92 10.90
N VAL A 125 16.08 28.71 10.47
CA VAL A 125 15.38 27.52 10.96
C VAL A 125 16.34 26.55 11.66
N LEU A 126 15.94 26.08 12.84
CA LEU A 126 16.74 25.18 13.69
C LEU A 126 16.49 23.71 13.36
N VAL A 127 15.37 23.41 12.72
CA VAL A 127 14.96 22.04 12.34
C VAL A 127 14.56 22.02 10.87
N PRO A 128 14.69 20.88 10.17
CA PRO A 128 14.20 20.75 8.79
C PRO A 128 12.72 21.10 8.72
N THR A 129 12.37 22.07 7.89
CA THR A 129 10.99 22.58 7.71
C THR A 129 10.58 22.59 6.27
N ALA A 130 9.30 22.36 6.01
CA ALA A 130 8.69 22.51 4.69
C ALA A 130 8.58 23.99 4.35
N SER A 131 9.49 24.52 3.51
CA SER A 131 9.50 25.94 3.13
C SER A 131 8.41 26.28 2.11
N LYS A 132 8.02 25.32 1.29
CA LYS A 132 6.98 25.48 0.28
C LYS A 132 6.37 24.12 -0.07
N ILE A 133 5.04 24.06 -0.12
CA ILE A 133 4.32 22.90 -0.61
C ILE A 133 4.04 23.11 -2.11
N LEU A 134 4.61 22.24 -2.94
CA LEU A 134 4.55 22.39 -4.38
C LEU A 134 3.40 21.59 -5.00
N LYS A 135 2.98 20.50 -4.38
CA LYS A 135 1.91 19.64 -4.87
C LYS A 135 1.30 18.82 -3.75
N LEU A 136 -0.03 18.75 -3.76
CA LEU A 136 -0.76 17.78 -2.96
C LEU A 136 -0.75 16.42 -3.66
N THR A 137 -0.74 15.39 -2.87
CA THR A 137 -0.82 14.01 -3.34
C THR A 137 -1.96 13.31 -2.62
N VAL A 138 -2.57 12.26 -3.20
CA VAL A 138 -3.74 11.54 -2.67
C VAL A 138 -3.32 10.48 -1.66
N ASN A 139 -3.96 10.37 -0.51
CA ASN A 139 -3.71 9.31 0.47
C ASN A 139 -4.64 8.11 0.26
N SER A 140 -4.15 7.06 -0.35
CA SER A 140 -4.65 5.74 -0.04
C SER A 140 -3.72 5.18 1.04
N ARG A 141 -4.21 4.83 2.19
CA ARG A 141 -3.55 4.42 3.46
C ARG A 141 -2.13 3.81 3.41
N SER A 142 -1.49 3.72 2.26
CA SER A 142 -0.22 3.04 2.07
C SER A 142 0.84 3.79 1.26
N LEU A 143 0.53 4.87 0.52
CA LEU A 143 1.50 5.47 -0.39
C LEU A 143 1.23 6.95 -0.59
N MET A 144 1.71 7.79 0.36
CA MET A 144 1.71 9.20 0.01
C MET A 144 2.69 10.06 0.74
N LYS A 145 3.35 10.83 -0.09
CA LYS A 145 4.32 11.83 0.32
C LYS A 145 3.91 13.16 -0.27
N ILE A 146 3.84 14.19 0.53
CA ILE A 146 3.71 15.56 0.05
C ILE A 146 5.05 15.98 -0.52
N TRP A 147 5.02 16.53 -1.71
CA TRP A 147 6.18 17.15 -2.33
C TRP A 147 6.36 18.54 -1.72
N SER A 148 7.34 18.67 -0.88
CA SER A 148 7.70 19.95 -0.28
C SER A 148 9.15 20.30 -0.55
N SER A 149 9.42 21.58 -0.77
CA SER A 149 10.76 22.13 -0.65
C SER A 149 11.07 22.27 0.84
N PHE A 150 12.24 21.79 1.24
CA PHE A 150 12.60 21.79 2.64
C PHE A 150 13.87 22.60 2.90
N LYS A 151 13.85 23.38 3.98
CA LYS A 151 15.00 24.14 4.45
C LYS A 151 15.70 23.38 5.58
N ARG A 152 17.02 23.29 5.50
CA ARG A 152 17.88 22.75 6.55
C ARG A 152 18.79 23.86 7.07
N ASN A 153 19.08 23.80 8.35
CA ASN A 153 20.08 24.66 9.00
C ASN A 153 21.47 24.07 8.81
#